data_642ef637aa513bb67044b1a56221f7f5
#
_entry.id   642ef637aa513bb67044b1a56221f7f5
#
_cell.length_a   1.000
_cell.length_b   1.000
_cell.length_c   1.000
_cell.angle_alpha   90.00
_cell.angle_beta   90.00
_cell.angle_gamma   90.00
#
_symmetry.space_group_name_H-M   'P 1'
#
loop_
_entity.id
_entity.type
_entity.pdbx_description
1 polymer ?
#
loop_
_entity_poly.entity_id
_entity_poly.type
_entity_poly.pdbx_seq_one_letter_code
_entity_poly.pdbx_strand_id
1 'polypeptide(L)'
;AERVAGTFTAVREHVPVATAEAARAAAAGADAVVCIGGGSTVGAAKAVALTTRLPILAVPTTYAGSEVTPVWGTSGNGVKTTGTDPVVLPRTVVYDPELTATLPPALATASALNAMAHCVEAFWAPRRNPVSSAVAEEGVRALADGLRDGAPADLLLGAYLAGTAFAAAGSGLHHKLAHVLGGLGMPHAATHAVLLPHVLAFNAPGSPDAAARMARALRADDAVAGLRAVADAAGVPHGLRELGLREDQLDEVADRTEPVVPADNPVPVGGGALRRLVRAAWSGDALQQ
;
A
#
# COMPACT_ATOMS: atom_id res chain seq x y z
N ALA A 1 6.75 37.52 -3.56
CA ALA A 1 5.30 37.41 -3.52
C ALA A 1 4.93 35.97 -3.84
N GLU A 2 4.40 35.25 -2.87
CA GLU A 2 3.85 33.93 -3.05
C GLU A 2 2.68 33.98 -4.03
N ARG A 3 2.71 33.09 -5.02
CA ARG A 3 1.68 33.06 -6.04
C ARG A 3 1.00 31.72 -6.04
N VAL A 4 0.08 31.51 -5.10
CA VAL A 4 -0.91 30.47 -5.23
C VAL A 4 -1.91 30.90 -6.29
N ALA A 5 -1.84 30.28 -7.49
CA ALA A 5 -2.72 30.62 -8.60
C ALA A 5 -4.17 30.15 -8.37
N GLY A 6 -4.33 29.05 -7.61
CA GLY A 6 -5.65 28.50 -7.26
C GLY A 6 -5.52 27.36 -6.26
N THR A 7 -6.63 26.98 -5.65
CA THR A 7 -6.71 25.86 -4.69
C THR A 7 -7.84 24.92 -5.12
N PHE A 8 -7.56 23.61 -5.09
CA PHE A 8 -8.53 22.54 -5.38
C PHE A 8 -8.67 21.63 -4.16
N THR A 9 -9.83 21.66 -3.49
CA THR A 9 -10.09 20.89 -2.26
C THR A 9 -11.09 19.75 -2.42
N ALA A 10 -11.67 19.59 -3.61
CA ALA A 10 -12.70 18.59 -3.89
C ALA A 10 -12.12 17.20 -4.24
N VAL A 11 -10.96 16.85 -3.66
CA VAL A 11 -10.35 15.52 -3.84
C VAL A 11 -11.24 14.46 -3.20
N ARG A 12 -11.41 13.32 -3.91
CA ARG A 12 -12.15 12.15 -3.43
C ARG A 12 -11.28 10.91 -3.45
N GLU A 13 -11.60 9.94 -2.58
CA GLU A 13 -10.91 8.66 -2.55
C GLU A 13 -10.90 7.98 -3.93
N HIS A 14 -9.82 7.26 -4.21
CA HIS A 14 -9.57 6.54 -5.46
C HIS A 14 -9.56 7.41 -6.73
N VAL A 15 -9.54 8.74 -6.57
CA VAL A 15 -9.43 9.71 -7.67
C VAL A 15 -10.41 9.40 -8.82
N PRO A 16 -11.72 9.62 -8.64
CA PRO A 16 -12.68 9.48 -9.74
C PRO A 16 -12.28 10.32 -10.96
N VAL A 17 -12.55 9.81 -12.17
CA VAL A 17 -12.20 10.51 -13.42
C VAL A 17 -12.72 11.95 -13.42
N ALA A 18 -13.96 12.18 -12.98
CA ALA A 18 -14.52 13.54 -12.88
C ALA A 18 -13.72 14.44 -11.91
N THR A 19 -13.22 13.87 -10.80
CA THR A 19 -12.34 14.61 -9.86
C THR A 19 -11.00 14.95 -10.52
N ALA A 20 -10.41 14.03 -11.28
CA ALA A 20 -9.18 14.26 -12.03
C ALA A 20 -9.35 15.37 -13.09
N GLU A 21 -10.46 15.37 -13.80
CA GLU A 21 -10.81 16.39 -14.82
C GLU A 21 -10.99 17.78 -14.19
N ALA A 22 -11.73 17.85 -13.07
CA ALA A 22 -11.91 19.10 -12.34
C ALA A 22 -10.57 19.66 -11.79
N ALA A 23 -9.71 18.77 -11.26
CA ALA A 23 -8.37 19.16 -10.80
C ALA A 23 -7.49 19.67 -11.95
N ARG A 24 -7.54 19.04 -13.13
CA ARG A 24 -6.83 19.52 -14.34
C ARG A 24 -7.29 20.90 -14.77
N ALA A 25 -8.60 21.12 -14.78
CA ALA A 25 -9.18 22.44 -15.12
C ALA A 25 -8.73 23.51 -14.12
N ALA A 26 -8.68 23.20 -12.84
CA ALA A 26 -8.20 24.12 -11.80
C ALA A 26 -6.69 24.43 -11.90
N ALA A 27 -5.90 23.54 -12.51
CA ALA A 27 -4.46 23.70 -12.72
C ALA A 27 -4.10 24.49 -14.00
N ALA A 28 -5.09 24.94 -14.76
CA ALA A 28 -4.84 25.69 -16.00
C ALA A 28 -4.04 26.97 -15.73
N GLY A 29 -2.92 27.12 -16.42
CA GLY A 29 -2.02 28.28 -16.27
C GLY A 29 -1.09 28.24 -15.06
N ALA A 30 -1.06 27.13 -14.31
CA ALA A 30 -0.10 26.92 -13.23
C ALA A 30 1.26 26.43 -13.75
N ASP A 31 2.34 26.71 -13.02
CA ASP A 31 3.70 26.24 -13.32
C ASP A 31 4.06 24.95 -12.57
N ALA A 32 3.34 24.63 -11.51
CA ALA A 32 3.54 23.46 -10.67
C ALA A 32 2.26 23.08 -9.92
N VAL A 33 2.21 21.85 -9.41
CA VAL A 33 1.17 21.36 -8.53
C VAL A 33 1.79 21.11 -7.15
N VAL A 34 1.27 21.77 -6.13
CA VAL A 34 1.57 21.45 -4.73
C VAL A 34 0.42 20.63 -4.17
N CYS A 35 0.71 19.44 -3.65
CA CYS A 35 -0.30 18.60 -3.01
C CYS A 35 0.05 18.36 -1.54
N ILE A 36 -0.88 18.74 -0.65
CA ILE A 36 -0.77 18.54 0.80
C ILE A 36 -1.91 17.60 1.20
N GLY A 37 -1.60 16.37 1.60
CA GLY A 37 -2.63 15.39 1.94
C GLY A 37 -2.19 13.95 1.82
N GLY A 38 -3.14 13.03 1.95
CA GLY A 38 -2.90 11.59 1.84
C GLY A 38 -2.80 11.09 0.39
N GLY A 39 -2.77 9.77 0.25
CA GLY A 39 -2.59 9.09 -1.04
C GLY A 39 -3.55 9.52 -2.15
N SER A 40 -4.81 9.84 -1.82
CA SER A 40 -5.78 10.34 -2.82
C SER A 40 -5.42 11.74 -3.33
N THR A 41 -4.88 12.60 -2.45
CA THR A 41 -4.43 13.95 -2.84
C THR A 41 -3.21 13.87 -3.76
N VAL A 42 -2.24 13.03 -3.40
CA VAL A 42 -1.09 12.72 -4.28
C VAL A 42 -1.57 12.13 -5.61
N GLY A 43 -2.53 11.20 -5.56
CA GLY A 43 -3.14 10.61 -6.75
C GLY A 43 -3.80 11.64 -7.69
N ALA A 44 -4.53 12.62 -7.13
CA ALA A 44 -5.12 13.70 -7.90
C ALA A 44 -4.04 14.58 -8.56
N ALA A 45 -2.97 14.94 -7.84
CA ALA A 45 -1.83 15.66 -8.41
C ALA A 45 -1.17 14.88 -9.55
N LYS A 46 -1.01 13.57 -9.40
CA LYS A 46 -0.50 12.69 -10.47
C LYS A 46 -1.42 12.66 -11.68
N ALA A 47 -2.74 12.61 -11.48
CA ALA A 47 -3.71 12.66 -12.58
C ALA A 47 -3.65 13.99 -13.35
N VAL A 48 -3.34 15.10 -12.67
CA VAL A 48 -3.04 16.38 -13.32
C VAL A 48 -1.74 16.30 -14.11
N ALA A 49 -0.64 15.89 -13.46
CA ALA A 49 0.68 15.82 -14.08
C ALA A 49 0.75 14.88 -15.28
N LEU A 50 -0.03 13.81 -15.29
CA LEU A 50 -0.09 12.82 -16.38
C LEU A 50 -0.41 13.47 -17.74
N THR A 51 -1.21 14.51 -17.75
CA THR A 51 -1.63 15.20 -18.96
C THR A 51 -0.97 16.56 -19.16
N THR A 52 -0.75 17.30 -18.08
CA THR A 52 -0.19 18.65 -18.12
C THR A 52 1.33 18.67 -18.07
N ARG A 53 1.96 17.60 -17.59
CA ARG A 53 3.39 17.48 -17.31
C ARG A 53 3.92 18.46 -16.26
N LEU A 54 3.05 19.08 -15.48
CA LEU A 54 3.43 19.98 -14.40
C LEU A 54 4.22 19.23 -13.33
N PRO A 55 5.33 19.80 -12.83
CA PRO A 55 6.06 19.21 -11.71
C PRO A 55 5.19 19.18 -10.45
N ILE A 56 5.30 18.08 -9.70
CA ILE A 56 4.60 17.91 -8.43
C ILE A 56 5.56 18.16 -7.27
N LEU A 57 5.12 18.97 -6.29
CA LEU A 57 5.66 19.03 -4.95
C LEU A 57 4.65 18.38 -4.01
N ALA A 58 5.05 17.32 -3.31
CA ALA A 58 4.17 16.57 -2.41
C ALA A 58 4.53 16.79 -0.94
N VAL A 59 3.51 17.02 -0.13
CA VAL A 59 3.59 17.08 1.34
C VAL A 59 2.63 16.02 1.89
N PRO A 60 3.08 14.77 2.09
CA PRO A 60 2.19 13.69 2.53
C PRO A 60 1.75 13.88 3.97
N THR A 61 0.48 13.58 4.23
CA THR A 61 -0.12 13.59 5.57
C THR A 61 -0.62 12.21 6.00
N THR A 62 -0.25 11.16 5.26
CA THR A 62 -0.48 9.74 5.59
C THR A 62 0.77 8.93 5.21
N TYR A 63 0.81 7.67 5.60
CA TYR A 63 1.93 6.76 5.34
C TYR A 63 1.71 5.92 4.06
N ALA A 64 1.09 6.49 3.01
CA ALA A 64 0.74 5.74 1.82
C ALA A 64 1.93 5.41 0.89
N GLY A 65 3.03 6.19 0.94
CA GLY A 65 4.21 6.01 0.09
C GLY A 65 3.99 6.32 -1.40
N SER A 66 2.81 6.80 -1.78
CA SER A 66 2.49 7.10 -3.18
C SER A 66 3.36 8.21 -3.77
N GLU A 67 3.80 9.14 -2.94
CA GLU A 67 4.61 10.32 -3.32
C GLU A 67 5.99 9.99 -3.86
N VAL A 68 6.48 8.78 -3.66
CA VAL A 68 7.79 8.32 -4.17
C VAL A 68 7.68 7.24 -5.24
N THR A 69 6.50 7.10 -5.84
CA THR A 69 6.26 6.13 -6.91
C THR A 69 5.85 6.80 -8.22
N PRO A 70 6.24 6.25 -9.39
CA PRO A 70 5.73 6.70 -10.69
C PRO A 70 4.36 6.07 -11.04
N VAL A 71 3.71 5.41 -10.08
CA VAL A 71 2.41 4.74 -10.28
C VAL A 71 1.28 5.75 -10.10
N TRP A 72 0.32 5.72 -11.02
CA TRP A 72 -0.91 6.50 -10.97
C TRP A 72 -2.14 5.61 -11.05
N GLY A 73 -3.27 6.12 -10.61
CA GLY A 73 -4.55 5.42 -10.72
C GLY A 73 -5.71 6.39 -10.68
N THR A 74 -6.74 6.08 -11.47
CA THR A 74 -8.05 6.76 -11.47
C THR A 74 -9.16 5.72 -11.44
N SER A 75 -10.33 6.10 -10.96
CA SER A 75 -11.50 5.22 -10.94
C SER A 75 -12.63 5.79 -11.77
N GLY A 76 -13.28 4.93 -12.57
CA GLY A 76 -14.44 5.31 -13.38
C GLY A 76 -15.31 4.10 -13.71
N ASN A 77 -16.64 4.26 -13.65
CA ASN A 77 -17.60 3.21 -13.95
C ASN A 77 -17.35 1.89 -13.19
N GLY A 78 -16.93 1.98 -11.91
CA GLY A 78 -16.61 0.80 -11.09
C GLY A 78 -15.28 0.11 -11.44
N VAL A 79 -14.51 0.66 -12.38
CA VAL A 79 -13.21 0.10 -12.79
C VAL A 79 -12.09 1.05 -12.37
N LYS A 80 -11.05 0.49 -11.74
CA LYS A 80 -9.80 1.21 -11.43
C LYS A 80 -8.81 1.02 -12.57
N THR A 81 -8.42 2.13 -13.20
CA THR A 81 -7.34 2.15 -14.20
C THR A 81 -6.06 2.61 -13.52
N THR A 82 -4.99 1.85 -13.70
CA THR A 82 -3.68 2.16 -13.14
C THR A 82 -2.60 2.11 -14.23
N GLY A 83 -1.52 2.85 -14.02
CA GLY A 83 -0.37 2.83 -14.93
C GLY A 83 0.88 3.33 -14.24
N THR A 84 1.97 3.34 -14.99
CA THR A 84 3.28 3.83 -14.53
C THR A 84 3.81 4.82 -15.56
N ASP A 85 4.15 6.02 -15.11
CA ASP A 85 4.76 7.05 -15.95
C ASP A 85 5.71 7.91 -15.08
N PRO A 86 6.98 8.08 -15.47
CA PRO A 86 7.92 8.93 -14.74
C PRO A 86 7.45 10.38 -14.55
N VAL A 87 6.60 10.89 -15.43
CA VAL A 87 6.07 12.27 -15.37
C VAL A 87 5.26 12.54 -14.11
N VAL A 88 4.63 11.50 -13.55
CA VAL A 88 3.80 11.63 -12.34
C VAL A 88 4.58 11.45 -11.04
N LEU A 89 5.87 11.11 -11.11
CA LEU A 89 6.71 11.03 -9.92
C LEU A 89 6.92 12.45 -9.36
N PRO A 90 6.54 12.73 -8.11
CA PRO A 90 6.81 14.02 -7.48
C PRO A 90 8.28 14.39 -7.56
N ARG A 91 8.55 15.62 -8.01
CA ARG A 91 9.92 16.14 -8.13
C ARG A 91 10.52 16.49 -6.78
N THR A 92 9.67 16.88 -5.85
CA THR A 92 10.06 17.22 -4.47
C THR A 92 9.03 16.63 -3.52
N VAL A 93 9.52 16.04 -2.44
CA VAL A 93 8.67 15.59 -1.33
C VAL A 93 9.17 16.25 -0.05
N VAL A 94 8.26 16.82 0.71
CA VAL A 94 8.54 17.41 2.02
C VAL A 94 7.83 16.57 3.09
N TYR A 95 8.61 15.91 3.92
CA TYR A 95 8.11 15.15 5.05
C TYR A 95 8.14 15.99 6.31
N ASP A 96 6.97 16.18 6.90
CA ASP A 96 6.78 16.87 8.17
C ASP A 96 6.00 15.95 9.13
N PRO A 97 6.66 15.41 10.16
CA PRO A 97 6.02 14.53 11.14
C PRO A 97 4.85 15.18 11.90
N GLU A 98 4.86 16.50 12.07
CA GLU A 98 3.77 17.20 12.76
C GLU A 98 2.45 17.10 12.00
N LEU A 99 2.50 17.07 10.66
CA LEU A 99 1.31 16.93 9.81
C LEU A 99 0.67 15.55 9.89
N THR A 100 1.43 14.52 10.24
CA THR A 100 0.92 13.14 10.40
C THR A 100 0.55 12.82 11.84
N ALA A 101 1.05 13.58 12.82
CA ALA A 101 0.75 13.38 14.24
C ALA A 101 -0.74 13.56 14.58
N THR A 102 -1.51 14.23 13.72
CA THR A 102 -2.95 14.45 13.89
C THR A 102 -3.83 13.37 13.25
N LEU A 103 -3.23 12.36 12.61
CA LEU A 103 -4.00 11.25 12.03
C LEU A 103 -4.75 10.49 13.12
N PRO A 104 -6.03 10.14 12.89
CA PRO A 104 -6.73 9.19 13.76
C PRO A 104 -5.91 7.89 13.90
N PRO A 105 -5.73 7.34 15.11
CA PRO A 105 -4.87 6.17 15.35
C PRO A 105 -5.18 4.98 14.42
N ALA A 106 -6.46 4.65 14.21
CA ALA A 106 -6.85 3.57 13.31
C ALA A 106 -6.42 3.82 11.85
N LEU A 107 -6.48 5.06 11.37
CA LEU A 107 -6.04 5.41 10.02
C LEU A 107 -4.51 5.40 9.91
N ALA A 108 -3.81 5.90 10.94
CA ALA A 108 -2.36 5.85 11.01
C ALA A 108 -1.85 4.40 10.93
N THR A 109 -2.41 3.52 11.76
CA THR A 109 -2.12 2.08 11.77
C THR A 109 -2.38 1.43 10.41
N ALA A 110 -3.57 1.59 9.87
CA ALA A 110 -3.94 0.97 8.60
C ALA A 110 -3.05 1.47 7.43
N SER A 111 -2.71 2.76 7.43
CA SER A 111 -1.81 3.35 6.44
C SER A 111 -0.37 2.83 6.58
N ALA A 112 0.14 2.70 7.80
CA ALA A 112 1.47 2.16 8.07
C ALA A 112 1.58 0.68 7.68
N LEU A 113 0.56 -0.13 7.98
CA LEU A 113 0.53 -1.54 7.57
C LEU A 113 0.36 -1.72 6.06
N ASN A 114 -0.35 -0.83 5.38
CA ASN A 114 -0.34 -0.79 3.92
C ASN A 114 1.08 -0.49 3.37
N ALA A 115 1.80 0.46 3.97
CA ALA A 115 3.20 0.69 3.61
C ALA A 115 4.07 -0.56 3.92
N MET A 116 3.86 -1.21 5.06
CA MET A 116 4.56 -2.46 5.39
C MET A 116 4.31 -3.55 4.35
N ALA A 117 3.12 -3.64 3.77
CA ALA A 117 2.83 -4.58 2.69
C ALA A 117 3.67 -4.31 1.44
N HIS A 118 3.97 -3.06 1.12
CA HIS A 118 4.91 -2.72 0.04
C HIS A 118 6.31 -3.27 0.31
N CYS A 119 6.81 -3.14 1.54
CA CYS A 119 8.11 -3.69 1.94
C CYS A 119 8.11 -5.22 1.87
N VAL A 120 7.10 -5.87 2.44
CA VAL A 120 7.00 -7.35 2.47
C VAL A 120 6.97 -7.91 1.05
N GLU A 121 6.19 -7.32 0.15
CA GLU A 121 6.14 -7.79 -1.24
C GLU A 121 7.41 -7.48 -2.04
N ALA A 122 8.14 -6.42 -1.71
CA ALA A 122 9.37 -6.09 -2.42
C ALA A 122 10.47 -7.16 -2.32
N PHE A 123 10.36 -8.09 -1.36
CA PHE A 123 11.28 -9.23 -1.27
C PHE A 123 11.07 -10.29 -2.35
N TRP A 124 9.88 -10.38 -2.93
CA TRP A 124 9.53 -11.40 -3.91
C TRP A 124 8.75 -10.89 -5.14
N ALA A 125 8.47 -9.60 -5.23
CA ALA A 125 7.82 -9.03 -6.39
C ALA A 125 8.67 -9.21 -7.68
N PRO A 126 8.07 -9.18 -8.88
CA PRO A 126 8.72 -9.57 -10.14
C PRO A 126 10.02 -8.84 -10.49
N ARG A 127 10.17 -7.59 -10.05
CA ARG A 127 11.38 -6.78 -10.32
C ARG A 127 12.30 -6.64 -9.11
N ARG A 128 12.13 -7.51 -8.09
CA ARG A 128 12.98 -7.51 -6.89
C ARG A 128 14.47 -7.54 -7.25
N ASN A 129 15.26 -6.86 -6.44
CA ASN A 129 16.70 -6.84 -6.57
C ASN A 129 17.34 -6.59 -5.19
N PRO A 130 18.67 -6.79 -5.05
CA PRO A 130 19.33 -6.63 -3.73
C PRO A 130 19.11 -5.24 -3.09
N VAL A 131 19.03 -4.18 -3.89
CA VAL A 131 18.81 -2.82 -3.38
C VAL A 131 17.38 -2.67 -2.85
N SER A 132 16.37 -3.08 -3.63
CA SER A 132 14.96 -3.01 -3.19
C SER A 132 14.73 -3.84 -1.93
N SER A 133 15.40 -5.00 -1.81
CA SER A 133 15.31 -5.83 -0.62
C SER A 133 15.99 -5.21 0.61
N ALA A 134 17.12 -4.51 0.44
CA ALA A 134 17.76 -3.79 1.55
C ALA A 134 16.91 -2.62 2.03
N VAL A 135 16.34 -1.85 1.11
CA VAL A 135 15.41 -0.76 1.41
C VAL A 135 14.14 -1.28 2.09
N ALA A 136 13.61 -2.41 1.63
CA ALA A 136 12.42 -3.04 2.21
C ALA A 136 12.67 -3.52 3.67
N GLU A 137 13.84 -4.12 3.95
CA GLU A 137 14.19 -4.57 5.30
C GLU A 137 14.24 -3.39 6.29
N GLU A 138 14.87 -2.30 5.92
CA GLU A 138 14.88 -1.07 6.73
C GLU A 138 13.49 -0.45 6.85
N GLY A 139 12.69 -0.49 5.79
CA GLY A 139 11.29 -0.04 5.80
C GLY A 139 10.43 -0.83 6.80
N VAL A 140 10.55 -2.16 6.82
CA VAL A 140 9.87 -3.01 7.81
C VAL A 140 10.28 -2.60 9.24
N ARG A 141 11.60 -2.41 9.49
CA ARG A 141 12.10 -2.01 10.80
C ARG A 141 11.51 -0.67 11.24
N ALA A 142 11.62 0.35 10.40
CA ALA A 142 11.13 1.70 10.71
C ALA A 142 9.61 1.73 10.97
N LEU A 143 8.82 1.04 10.14
CA LEU A 143 7.37 0.94 10.34
C LEU A 143 7.01 0.19 11.62
N ALA A 144 7.70 -0.91 11.92
CA ALA A 144 7.44 -1.67 13.14
C ALA A 144 7.82 -0.88 14.40
N ASP A 145 8.95 -0.19 14.39
CA ASP A 145 9.37 0.68 15.50
C ASP A 145 8.39 1.85 15.65
N GLY A 146 8.06 2.54 14.56
CA GLY A 146 7.10 3.65 14.58
C GLY A 146 5.71 3.26 15.08
N LEU A 147 5.23 2.04 14.76
CA LEU A 147 3.96 1.53 15.29
C LEU A 147 4.03 1.21 16.78
N ARG A 148 5.16 0.64 17.27
CA ARG A 148 5.35 0.34 18.71
C ARG A 148 5.46 1.60 19.55
N ASP A 149 6.23 2.58 19.07
CA ASP A 149 6.61 3.76 19.84
C ASP A 149 5.66 4.95 19.59
N GLY A 150 4.73 4.82 18.65
CA GLY A 150 3.86 5.91 18.23
C GLY A 150 4.63 7.08 17.62
N ALA A 151 5.72 6.81 16.88
CA ALA A 151 6.65 7.81 16.36
C ALA A 151 6.35 8.19 14.89
N PRO A 152 5.72 9.36 14.61
CA PRO A 152 5.36 9.76 13.25
C PRO A 152 6.55 9.87 12.30
N ALA A 153 7.72 10.27 12.80
CA ALA A 153 8.93 10.38 12.00
C ALA A 153 9.40 9.02 11.45
N ASP A 154 9.39 7.98 12.30
CA ASP A 154 9.76 6.62 11.89
C ASP A 154 8.73 6.04 10.92
N LEU A 155 7.44 6.32 11.14
CA LEU A 155 6.38 5.92 10.21
C LEU A 155 6.52 6.60 8.84
N LEU A 156 6.88 7.88 8.79
CA LEU A 156 7.16 8.59 7.52
C LEU A 156 8.41 8.04 6.83
N LEU A 157 9.50 7.80 7.57
CA LEU A 157 10.69 7.15 7.04
C LEU A 157 10.35 5.78 6.45
N GLY A 158 9.62 4.97 7.20
CA GLY A 158 9.18 3.65 6.75
C GLY A 158 8.29 3.71 5.51
N ALA A 159 7.37 4.66 5.43
CA ALA A 159 6.52 4.87 4.26
C ALA A 159 7.32 5.31 3.02
N TYR A 160 8.30 6.18 3.19
CA TYR A 160 9.26 6.55 2.13
C TYR A 160 10.01 5.34 1.59
N LEU A 161 10.58 4.53 2.49
CA LEU A 161 11.32 3.33 2.12
C LEU A 161 10.41 2.29 1.45
N ALA A 162 9.20 2.13 1.96
CA ALA A 162 8.18 1.24 1.41
C ALA A 162 7.79 1.62 -0.03
N GLY A 163 7.47 2.89 -0.26
CA GLY A 163 7.15 3.40 -1.59
C GLY A 163 8.33 3.25 -2.56
N THR A 164 9.56 3.50 -2.10
CA THR A 164 10.79 3.33 -2.87
C THR A 164 11.02 1.86 -3.26
N ALA A 165 10.89 0.94 -2.30
CA ALA A 165 11.01 -0.50 -2.54
C ALA A 165 9.95 -1.00 -3.53
N PHE A 166 8.69 -0.55 -3.36
CA PHE A 166 7.59 -0.88 -4.26
C PHE A 166 7.81 -0.33 -5.68
N ALA A 167 8.27 0.90 -5.83
CA ALA A 167 8.56 1.49 -7.14
C ALA A 167 9.61 0.68 -7.92
N ALA A 168 10.62 0.16 -7.21
CA ALA A 168 11.67 -0.68 -7.79
C ALA A 168 11.18 -2.11 -8.09
N ALA A 169 10.57 -2.78 -7.10
CA ALA A 169 10.24 -4.20 -7.17
C ALA A 169 8.88 -4.51 -7.82
N GLY A 170 7.90 -3.61 -7.67
CA GLY A 170 6.51 -3.84 -8.06
C GLY A 170 5.67 -4.46 -6.95
N SER A 171 4.54 -5.04 -7.32
CA SER A 171 3.59 -5.69 -6.41
C SER A 171 3.42 -7.17 -6.72
N GLY A 172 3.03 -7.96 -5.72
CA GLY A 172 2.78 -9.38 -5.81
C GLY A 172 1.37 -9.78 -5.38
N LEU A 173 1.24 -10.98 -4.82
CA LEU A 173 -0.02 -11.63 -4.40
C LEU A 173 -0.86 -10.75 -3.47
N HIS A 174 -0.25 -10.10 -2.47
CA HIS A 174 -0.96 -9.27 -1.48
C HIS A 174 -1.78 -8.17 -2.15
N HIS A 175 -1.15 -7.38 -3.02
CA HIS A 175 -1.84 -6.28 -3.72
C HIS A 175 -2.87 -6.78 -4.72
N LYS A 176 -2.65 -7.95 -5.35
CA LYS A 176 -3.65 -8.55 -6.26
C LYS A 176 -4.91 -8.93 -5.50
N LEU A 177 -4.77 -9.59 -4.34
CA LEU A 177 -5.88 -9.89 -3.43
C LEU A 177 -6.60 -8.62 -2.95
N ALA A 178 -5.84 -7.65 -2.45
CA ALA A 178 -6.40 -6.40 -1.95
C ALA A 178 -7.17 -5.61 -3.03
N HIS A 179 -6.71 -5.64 -4.28
CA HIS A 179 -7.42 -5.01 -5.40
C HIS A 179 -8.75 -5.71 -5.73
N VAL A 180 -8.78 -7.04 -5.72
CA VAL A 180 -10.01 -7.81 -5.94
C VAL A 180 -11.00 -7.52 -4.82
N LEU A 181 -10.56 -7.55 -3.55
CA LEU A 181 -11.40 -7.24 -2.39
C LEU A 181 -11.90 -5.79 -2.41
N GLY A 182 -11.06 -4.85 -2.80
CA GLY A 182 -11.48 -3.45 -3.01
C GLY A 182 -12.56 -3.31 -4.09
N GLY A 183 -12.49 -4.12 -5.16
CA GLY A 183 -13.53 -4.21 -6.18
C GLY A 183 -14.87 -4.76 -5.68
N LEU A 184 -14.86 -5.49 -4.55
CA LEU A 184 -16.05 -5.97 -3.84
C LEU A 184 -16.53 -4.99 -2.76
N GLY A 185 -15.94 -3.80 -2.67
CA GLY A 185 -16.34 -2.75 -1.74
C GLY A 185 -15.70 -2.83 -0.35
N MET A 186 -14.67 -3.67 -0.17
CA MET A 186 -13.96 -3.76 1.10
C MET A 186 -13.15 -2.49 1.40
N PRO A 187 -13.07 -2.04 2.67
CA PRO A 187 -12.31 -0.84 3.05
C PRO A 187 -10.83 -1.05 2.80
N HIS A 188 -10.24 -0.20 1.93
CA HIS A 188 -8.91 -0.43 1.34
C HIS A 188 -7.80 -0.65 2.37
N ALA A 189 -7.57 0.32 3.25
CA ALA A 189 -6.44 0.25 4.20
C ALA A 189 -6.60 -0.88 5.25
N ALA A 190 -7.80 -1.09 5.77
CA ALA A 190 -8.09 -2.17 6.71
C ALA A 190 -7.92 -3.55 6.05
N THR A 191 -8.34 -3.70 4.80
CA THR A 191 -8.15 -4.94 4.02
C THR A 191 -6.67 -5.28 3.86
N HIS A 192 -5.83 -4.30 3.53
CA HIS A 192 -4.38 -4.51 3.45
C HIS A 192 -3.79 -4.96 4.79
N ALA A 193 -4.20 -4.32 5.89
CA ALA A 193 -3.69 -4.65 7.22
C ALA A 193 -4.05 -6.09 7.64
N VAL A 194 -5.30 -6.52 7.41
CA VAL A 194 -5.77 -7.88 7.74
C VAL A 194 -5.10 -8.94 6.86
N LEU A 195 -4.97 -8.68 5.55
CA LEU A 195 -4.36 -9.64 4.61
C LEU A 195 -2.88 -9.89 4.87
N LEU A 196 -2.15 -8.89 5.35
CA LEU A 196 -0.69 -8.90 5.34
C LEU A 196 -0.08 -10.10 6.09
N PRO A 197 -0.46 -10.41 7.35
CA PRO A 197 0.07 -11.58 8.05
C PRO A 197 -0.25 -12.91 7.35
N HIS A 198 -1.42 -13.03 6.72
CA HIS A 198 -1.84 -14.25 6.03
C HIS A 198 -1.04 -14.48 4.74
N VAL A 199 -0.81 -13.41 3.95
CA VAL A 199 0.00 -13.51 2.73
C VAL A 199 1.47 -13.76 3.07
N LEU A 200 1.99 -13.16 4.15
CA LEU A 200 3.34 -13.48 4.63
C LEU A 200 3.43 -14.94 5.03
N ALA A 201 2.48 -15.48 5.80
CA ALA A 201 2.46 -16.88 6.21
C ALA A 201 2.41 -17.83 4.98
N PHE A 202 1.69 -17.43 3.93
CA PHE A 202 1.59 -18.19 2.68
C PHE A 202 2.92 -18.22 1.91
N ASN A 203 3.60 -17.08 1.78
CA ASN A 203 4.79 -16.94 0.94
C ASN A 203 6.12 -17.25 1.66
N ALA A 204 6.18 -17.13 2.98
CA ALA A 204 7.40 -17.33 3.76
C ALA A 204 8.11 -18.69 3.52
N PRO A 205 7.39 -19.83 3.43
CA PRO A 205 8.03 -21.12 3.14
C PRO A 205 8.77 -21.17 1.80
N GLY A 206 8.28 -20.44 0.79
CA GLY A 206 8.89 -20.33 -0.54
C GLY A 206 10.02 -19.30 -0.63
N SER A 207 10.26 -18.52 0.45
CA SER A 207 11.28 -17.47 0.47
C SER A 207 11.94 -17.34 1.85
N PRO A 208 12.67 -18.39 2.33
CA PRO A 208 13.20 -18.43 3.68
C PRO A 208 14.17 -17.31 4.00
N ASP A 209 15.00 -16.88 3.04
CA ASP A 209 15.93 -15.75 3.23
C ASP A 209 15.18 -14.44 3.46
N ALA A 210 14.10 -14.19 2.72
CA ALA A 210 13.26 -13.03 2.93
C ALA A 210 12.56 -13.08 4.30
N ALA A 211 12.04 -14.25 4.69
CA ALA A 211 11.43 -14.44 6.01
C ALA A 211 12.44 -14.17 7.14
N ALA A 212 13.68 -14.68 7.03
CA ALA A 212 14.73 -14.41 8.01
C ALA A 212 15.09 -12.91 8.12
N ARG A 213 15.13 -12.20 6.99
CA ARG A 213 15.38 -10.75 6.98
C ARG A 213 14.22 -9.98 7.64
N MET A 214 12.99 -10.33 7.32
CA MET A 214 11.80 -9.73 7.96
C MET A 214 11.75 -10.01 9.46
N ALA A 215 12.08 -11.23 9.90
CA ALA A 215 12.15 -11.57 11.32
C ALA A 215 13.15 -10.66 12.06
N ARG A 216 14.35 -10.46 11.50
CA ARG A 216 15.33 -9.52 12.07
C ARG A 216 14.80 -8.10 12.14
N ALA A 217 14.19 -7.60 11.05
CA ALA A 217 13.64 -6.25 11.01
C ALA A 217 12.51 -6.04 12.03
N LEU A 218 11.69 -7.07 12.25
CA LEU A 218 10.62 -7.10 13.25
C LEU A 218 11.12 -7.35 14.68
N ARG A 219 12.42 -7.68 14.86
CA ARG A 219 13.03 -8.10 16.15
C ARG A 219 12.31 -9.31 16.76
N ALA A 220 12.03 -10.31 15.92
CA ALA A 220 11.31 -11.52 16.27
C ALA A 220 12.08 -12.76 15.81
N ASP A 221 11.81 -13.91 16.40
CA ASP A 221 12.39 -15.19 16.01
C ASP A 221 11.76 -15.73 14.71
N ASP A 222 10.51 -15.35 14.46
CA ASP A 222 9.76 -15.72 13.26
C ASP A 222 9.07 -14.49 12.65
N ALA A 223 9.11 -14.35 11.31
CA ALA A 223 8.57 -13.20 10.61
C ALA A 223 7.04 -13.09 10.70
N VAL A 224 6.36 -14.24 10.62
CA VAL A 224 4.89 -14.29 10.67
C VAL A 224 4.39 -13.95 12.07
N ALA A 225 4.99 -14.54 13.07
CA ALA A 225 4.68 -14.26 14.48
C ALA A 225 4.99 -12.79 14.83
N GLY A 226 6.14 -12.28 14.38
CA GLY A 226 6.53 -10.89 14.61
C GLY A 226 5.58 -9.89 13.97
N LEU A 227 5.18 -10.14 12.72
CA LEU A 227 4.23 -9.29 12.03
C LEU A 227 2.82 -9.37 12.63
N ARG A 228 2.40 -10.58 13.05
CA ARG A 228 1.13 -10.77 13.76
C ARG A 228 1.11 -9.96 15.07
N ALA A 229 2.19 -10.04 15.85
CA ALA A 229 2.30 -9.28 17.10
C ALA A 229 2.23 -7.76 16.87
N VAL A 230 2.82 -7.23 15.78
CA VAL A 230 2.68 -5.82 15.41
C VAL A 230 1.24 -5.47 15.05
N ALA A 231 0.56 -6.32 14.26
CA ALA A 231 -0.82 -6.10 13.86
C ALA A 231 -1.78 -6.16 15.06
N ASP A 232 -1.60 -7.14 15.96
CA ASP A 232 -2.41 -7.33 17.17
C ASP A 232 -2.25 -6.14 18.13
N ALA A 233 -1.02 -5.71 18.40
CA ALA A 233 -0.73 -4.53 19.22
C ALA A 233 -1.35 -3.26 18.67
N ALA A 234 -1.49 -3.17 17.35
CA ALA A 234 -2.10 -2.07 16.64
C ALA A 234 -3.65 -2.21 16.52
N GLY A 235 -4.25 -3.26 17.07
CA GLY A 235 -5.70 -3.49 17.08
C GLY A 235 -6.29 -3.86 15.72
N VAL A 236 -5.50 -4.47 14.83
CA VAL A 236 -5.98 -4.93 13.52
C VAL A 236 -6.91 -6.14 13.70
N PRO A 237 -8.08 -6.18 13.05
CA PRO A 237 -8.92 -7.35 13.02
C PRO A 237 -8.16 -8.58 12.49
N HIS A 238 -8.48 -9.76 13.02
CA HIS A 238 -7.80 -11.00 12.62
C HIS A 238 -8.27 -11.50 11.25
N GLY A 239 -9.53 -11.27 10.89
CA GLY A 239 -10.15 -11.81 9.69
C GLY A 239 -10.97 -10.82 8.88
N LEU A 240 -11.02 -11.02 7.56
CA LEU A 240 -11.78 -10.20 6.63
C LEU A 240 -13.31 -10.25 6.88
N ARG A 241 -13.81 -11.30 7.56
CA ARG A 241 -15.22 -11.36 7.97
C ARG A 241 -15.61 -10.21 8.91
N GLU A 242 -14.67 -9.75 9.72
CA GLU A 242 -14.87 -8.62 10.62
C GLU A 242 -14.98 -7.28 9.86
N LEU A 243 -14.46 -7.25 8.63
CA LEU A 243 -14.58 -6.12 7.72
C LEU A 243 -15.81 -6.26 6.77
N GLY A 244 -16.59 -7.33 6.91
CA GLY A 244 -17.83 -7.55 6.15
C GLY A 244 -17.72 -8.44 4.91
N LEU A 245 -16.57 -9.09 4.65
CA LEU A 245 -16.48 -10.09 3.58
C LEU A 245 -17.34 -11.31 3.95
N ARG A 246 -18.25 -11.69 3.03
CA ARG A 246 -19.12 -12.85 3.24
C ARG A 246 -18.44 -14.13 2.77
N GLU A 247 -18.82 -15.26 3.38
CA GLU A 247 -18.26 -16.57 3.05
C GLU A 247 -18.55 -16.99 1.60
N ASP A 248 -19.73 -16.65 1.07
CA ASP A 248 -20.14 -16.97 -0.30
C ASP A 248 -19.32 -16.21 -1.38
N GLN A 249 -18.51 -15.21 -1.00
CA GLN A 249 -17.63 -14.47 -1.90
C GLN A 249 -16.22 -15.04 -2.00
N LEU A 250 -15.82 -16.02 -1.15
CA LEU A 250 -14.43 -16.48 -1.06
C LEU A 250 -13.94 -17.11 -2.37
N ASP A 251 -14.77 -17.93 -3.02
CA ASP A 251 -14.41 -18.55 -4.29
C ASP A 251 -14.27 -17.50 -5.40
N GLU A 252 -15.16 -16.50 -5.46
CA GLU A 252 -15.03 -15.39 -6.39
C GLU A 252 -13.72 -14.61 -6.19
N VAL A 253 -13.33 -14.35 -4.94
CA VAL A 253 -12.05 -13.68 -4.62
C VAL A 253 -10.87 -14.50 -5.14
N ALA A 254 -10.86 -15.82 -4.90
CA ALA A 254 -9.79 -16.70 -5.35
C ALA A 254 -9.73 -16.76 -6.89
N ASP A 255 -10.87 -16.99 -7.55
CA ASP A 255 -10.97 -17.13 -9.02
C ASP A 255 -10.56 -15.84 -9.76
N ARG A 256 -10.88 -14.67 -9.21
CA ARG A 256 -10.49 -13.37 -9.78
C ARG A 256 -9.03 -13.02 -9.49
N THR A 257 -8.45 -13.57 -8.43
CA THR A 257 -7.05 -13.27 -8.05
C THR A 257 -6.07 -14.19 -8.76
N GLU A 258 -6.35 -15.47 -8.87
CA GLU A 258 -5.41 -16.48 -9.41
C GLU A 258 -4.79 -16.07 -10.76
N PRO A 259 -5.53 -15.61 -11.79
CA PRO A 259 -4.97 -15.28 -13.10
C PRO A 259 -4.09 -14.02 -13.12
N VAL A 260 -4.13 -13.20 -12.07
CA VAL A 260 -3.35 -11.93 -12.00
C VAL A 260 -2.17 -11.99 -11.03
N VAL A 261 -1.99 -13.11 -10.33
CA VAL A 261 -0.81 -13.33 -9.48
C VAL A 261 0.43 -13.52 -10.36
N PRO A 262 1.56 -12.87 -10.05
CA PRO A 262 2.81 -13.11 -10.76
C PRO A 262 3.19 -14.59 -10.76
N ALA A 263 3.64 -15.10 -11.91
CA ALA A 263 3.99 -16.51 -12.07
C ALA A 263 5.19 -16.94 -11.20
N ASP A 264 6.03 -15.99 -10.80
CA ASP A 264 7.18 -16.17 -9.91
C ASP A 264 6.87 -15.91 -8.44
N ASN A 265 5.56 -15.94 -8.04
CA ASN A 265 5.20 -15.88 -6.63
C ASN A 265 5.90 -17.01 -5.85
N PRO A 266 6.50 -16.77 -4.66
CA PRO A 266 7.29 -17.76 -3.93
C PRO A 266 6.63 -19.12 -3.76
N VAL A 267 5.31 -19.11 -3.51
CA VAL A 267 4.50 -20.32 -3.38
C VAL A 267 3.46 -20.34 -4.50
N PRO A 268 3.34 -21.42 -5.27
CA PRO A 268 2.31 -21.54 -6.30
C PRO A 268 0.90 -21.36 -5.74
N VAL A 269 0.08 -20.57 -6.41
CA VAL A 269 -1.29 -20.26 -5.96
C VAL A 269 -2.35 -21.26 -6.45
N GLY A 270 -2.00 -22.14 -7.39
CA GLY A 270 -2.90 -23.14 -7.97
C GLY A 270 -3.28 -24.28 -7.02
N GLY A 271 -4.09 -25.23 -7.53
CA GLY A 271 -4.45 -26.45 -6.77
C GLY A 271 -5.23 -26.18 -5.47
N GLY A 272 -5.98 -25.10 -5.41
CA GLY A 272 -6.75 -24.71 -4.23
C GLY A 272 -5.94 -24.02 -3.13
N ALA A 273 -4.64 -23.78 -3.31
CA ALA A 273 -3.80 -23.10 -2.33
C ALA A 273 -4.29 -21.66 -2.04
N LEU A 274 -4.67 -20.93 -3.09
CA LEU A 274 -5.22 -19.59 -2.96
C LEU A 274 -6.56 -19.59 -2.20
N ARG A 275 -7.44 -20.57 -2.45
CA ARG A 275 -8.70 -20.71 -1.69
C ARG A 275 -8.45 -20.95 -0.20
N ARG A 276 -7.45 -21.78 0.14
CA ARG A 276 -7.06 -21.98 1.56
C ARG A 276 -6.56 -20.66 2.18
N LEU A 277 -5.72 -19.91 1.47
CA LEU A 277 -5.25 -18.60 1.93
C LEU A 277 -6.42 -17.62 2.15
N VAL A 278 -7.33 -17.50 1.19
CA VAL A 278 -8.48 -16.57 1.28
C VAL A 278 -9.40 -16.98 2.44
N ARG A 279 -9.62 -18.27 2.65
CA ARG A 279 -10.41 -18.77 3.78
C ARG A 279 -9.76 -18.49 5.13
N ALA A 280 -8.44 -18.73 5.25
CA ALA A 280 -7.69 -18.40 6.47
C ALA A 280 -7.72 -16.89 6.75
N ALA A 281 -7.54 -16.05 5.73
CA ALA A 281 -7.65 -14.60 5.86
C ALA A 281 -9.07 -14.15 6.20
N TRP A 282 -10.09 -14.86 5.75
CA TRP A 282 -11.48 -14.56 6.10
C TRP A 282 -11.80 -14.91 7.56
N SER A 283 -11.43 -16.10 8.00
CA SER A 283 -11.73 -16.57 9.37
C SER A 283 -10.82 -15.94 10.43
N GLY A 284 -9.61 -15.51 10.06
CA GLY A 284 -8.57 -15.08 10.99
C GLY A 284 -7.73 -16.23 11.55
N ASP A 285 -7.95 -17.44 11.05
CA ASP A 285 -7.21 -18.63 11.50
C ASP A 285 -5.79 -18.68 10.91
N ALA A 286 -4.93 -19.47 11.55
CA ALA A 286 -3.63 -19.79 10.97
C ALA A 286 -3.82 -20.57 9.65
N LEU A 287 -2.97 -20.28 8.65
CA LEU A 287 -2.97 -21.01 7.40
C LEU A 287 -2.57 -22.47 7.66
N GLN A 288 -3.49 -23.40 7.38
CA GLN A 288 -3.20 -24.83 7.41
C GLN A 288 -2.39 -25.19 6.14
N GLN A 289 -1.26 -25.82 6.36
CA GLN A 289 -0.36 -26.28 5.29
C GLN A 289 -0.94 -27.47 4.51
#